data_864ce39c6f5980d9f2e9a84ba4302716
#
_entry.id   864ce39c6f5980d9f2e9a84ba4302716
#
_cell.length_a   1.000
_cell.length_b   1.000
_cell.length_c   1.000
_cell.angle_alpha   90.00
_cell.angle_beta   90.00
_cell.angle_gamma   90.00
#
_symmetry.space_group_name_H-M   'P 1'
#
loop_
_entity.id
_entity.type
_entity.pdbx_description
1 polymer ?
#
loop_
_entity_poly.entity_id
_entity_poly.type
_entity_poly.pdbx_seq_one_letter_code
_entity_poly.pdbx_strand_id
1 'polypeptide(L)'
;GGGSTYTPELIDGFARLRDTLPVEELVLVDPAADRLELVGGLARRIFAKQGHPGTISWTGDLDAGVDGADAVLLQLRVGGQAARNQDETWPLECGCVGQETTGAGGLAKALRTVPVVLDIAERVRRRNPDAWIVDFTNPVGIVTRALLTAGHRAVGLCNVAIGFQRKFARLLGVAPGEVTLEHIGLNHLTWERAVRVGGEDVLPGLLAEHGEAIAEDLRMPRTLVDRLGVVPSYYLRYYYQHDAVVRELRTKPSRAAEVAAIERELLERYGDPALDEKPELLSRRGGAFYSEAAVDLTSSLLGDTGEVRIVNTLNGGTLPFLPDDAVIEVPAAVTAQGAKPLPVRPLEPLFAGLVANVTAYEHLALEAALKGGRERVFQALLSHPLIGQIAYAEKLTDDLIAHNREHLAWA
;
A
#
# COMPACT_ATOMS: atom_id res chain seq x y z
N GLY A 1 -7.31 9.93 7.03
CA GLY A 1 -5.93 10.32 7.05
C GLY A 1 -5.58 11.64 6.36
N GLY A 2 -6.51 12.59 6.22
CA GLY A 2 -6.25 13.89 5.57
C GLY A 2 -5.15 14.72 6.27
N GLY A 3 -4.97 14.55 7.58
CA GLY A 3 -3.88 15.15 8.36
C GLY A 3 -2.53 14.42 8.25
N SER A 4 -2.39 13.45 7.33
CA SER A 4 -1.11 12.78 7.08
C SER A 4 -0.07 13.76 6.54
N THR A 5 1.17 13.67 7.03
CA THR A 5 2.30 14.42 6.45
C THR A 5 2.57 14.05 4.99
N TYR A 6 1.98 12.97 4.49
CA TYR A 6 2.06 12.58 3.09
C TYR A 6 1.04 13.31 2.19
N THR A 7 -0.03 13.86 2.76
CA THR A 7 -1.09 14.52 2.00
C THR A 7 -0.59 15.59 1.01
N PRO A 8 0.41 16.45 1.32
CA PRO A 8 0.93 17.39 0.36
C PRO A 8 1.50 16.77 -0.94
N GLU A 9 1.97 15.53 -0.92
CA GLU A 9 2.35 14.80 -2.14
C GLU A 9 1.13 14.53 -3.04
N LEU A 10 0.02 14.08 -2.45
CA LEU A 10 -1.22 13.88 -3.19
C LEU A 10 -1.78 15.20 -3.74
N ILE A 11 -1.75 16.25 -2.94
CA ILE A 11 -2.21 17.60 -3.34
C ILE A 11 -1.40 18.11 -4.54
N ASP A 12 -0.09 17.99 -4.49
CA ASP A 12 0.79 18.37 -5.59
C ASP A 12 0.47 17.55 -6.86
N GLY A 13 0.22 16.25 -6.71
CA GLY A 13 -0.20 15.39 -7.81
C GLY A 13 -1.53 15.81 -8.42
N PHE A 14 -2.55 16.07 -7.62
CA PHE A 14 -3.85 16.58 -8.11
C PHE A 14 -3.70 17.93 -8.84
N ALA A 15 -2.86 18.81 -8.32
CA ALA A 15 -2.64 20.10 -8.95
C ALA A 15 -1.92 20.00 -10.31
N ARG A 16 -0.87 19.17 -10.39
CA ARG A 16 -0.11 18.95 -11.62
C ARG A 16 -0.91 18.20 -12.70
N LEU A 17 -1.76 17.26 -12.28
CA LEU A 17 -2.50 16.35 -13.16
C LEU A 17 -3.98 16.77 -13.29
N ARG A 18 -4.29 18.05 -13.09
CA ARG A 18 -5.66 18.58 -13.13
C ARG A 18 -6.39 18.35 -14.46
N ASP A 19 -5.67 18.24 -15.56
CA ASP A 19 -6.25 17.95 -16.88
C ASP A 19 -6.65 16.46 -17.00
N THR A 20 -6.01 15.56 -16.23
CA THR A 20 -6.34 14.14 -16.17
C THR A 20 -7.50 13.89 -15.20
N LEU A 21 -7.49 14.54 -14.04
CA LEU A 21 -8.53 14.46 -13.03
C LEU A 21 -8.88 15.87 -12.53
N PRO A 22 -9.89 16.53 -13.13
CA PRO A 22 -10.32 17.85 -12.72
C PRO A 22 -11.10 17.79 -11.40
N VAL A 23 -10.42 18.07 -10.29
CA VAL A 23 -11.00 18.07 -8.95
C VAL A 23 -11.68 19.43 -8.69
N GLU A 24 -12.98 19.44 -8.42
CA GLU A 24 -13.72 20.66 -8.04
C GLU A 24 -13.58 20.94 -6.55
N GLU A 25 -13.68 19.92 -5.72
CA GLU A 25 -13.55 20.00 -4.27
C GLU A 25 -12.74 18.83 -3.73
N LEU A 26 -11.82 19.13 -2.80
CA LEU A 26 -11.07 18.13 -2.05
C LEU A 26 -11.25 18.38 -0.55
N VAL A 27 -11.84 17.40 0.15
CA VAL A 27 -12.07 17.49 1.60
C VAL A 27 -11.08 16.59 2.33
N LEU A 28 -10.24 17.17 3.19
CA LEU A 28 -9.34 16.42 4.06
C LEU A 28 -10.06 16.02 5.35
N VAL A 29 -10.12 14.73 5.64
CA VAL A 29 -10.77 14.22 6.86
C VAL A 29 -9.76 13.54 7.76
N ASP A 30 -9.68 13.99 9.02
CA ASP A 30 -8.80 13.38 10.04
C ASP A 30 -9.29 13.76 11.44
N PRO A 31 -9.22 12.85 12.43
CA PRO A 31 -9.58 13.19 13.80
C PRO A 31 -8.57 14.15 14.48
N ALA A 32 -7.35 14.28 13.96
CA ALA A 32 -6.30 15.14 14.51
C ALA A 32 -6.43 16.57 13.94
N ALA A 33 -7.19 17.43 14.64
CA ALA A 33 -7.50 18.79 14.18
C ALA A 33 -6.25 19.67 13.98
N ASP A 34 -5.28 19.58 14.88
CA ASP A 34 -4.00 20.29 14.79
C ASP A 34 -3.22 19.93 13.51
N ARG A 35 -3.19 18.66 13.16
CA ARG A 35 -2.57 18.21 11.91
C ARG A 35 -3.35 18.66 10.68
N LEU A 36 -4.69 18.63 10.74
CA LEU A 36 -5.54 19.10 9.64
C LEU A 36 -5.29 20.58 9.32
N GLU A 37 -5.15 21.43 10.33
CA GLU A 37 -4.86 22.85 10.13
C GLU A 37 -3.54 23.08 9.40
N LEU A 38 -2.48 22.40 9.81
CA LEU A 38 -1.17 22.53 9.19
C LEU A 38 -1.17 21.99 7.74
N VAL A 39 -1.67 20.78 7.56
CA VAL A 39 -1.69 20.10 6.25
C VAL A 39 -2.68 20.79 5.29
N GLY A 40 -3.87 21.14 5.76
CA GLY A 40 -4.88 21.82 4.98
C GLY A 40 -4.45 23.23 4.55
N GLY A 41 -3.80 23.96 5.45
CA GLY A 41 -3.21 25.27 5.13
C GLY A 41 -2.17 25.19 4.01
N LEU A 42 -1.24 24.23 4.09
CA LEU A 42 -0.26 23.99 3.03
C LEU A 42 -0.94 23.53 1.72
N ALA A 43 -1.92 22.64 1.81
CA ALA A 43 -2.65 22.15 0.64
C ALA A 43 -3.29 23.30 -0.15
N ARG A 44 -3.94 24.25 0.52
CA ARG A 44 -4.49 25.46 -0.12
C ARG A 44 -3.41 26.32 -0.79
N ARG A 45 -2.26 26.50 -0.14
CA ARG A 45 -1.15 27.26 -0.72
C ARG A 45 -0.58 26.59 -1.98
N ILE A 46 -0.46 25.26 -1.99
CA ILE A 46 -0.03 24.49 -3.17
C ILE A 46 -1.02 24.67 -4.33
N PHE A 47 -2.33 24.53 -4.09
CA PHE A 47 -3.35 24.75 -5.12
C PHE A 47 -3.30 26.17 -5.67
N ALA A 48 -3.22 27.17 -4.79
CA ALA A 48 -3.13 28.58 -5.18
C ALA A 48 -1.88 28.87 -6.04
N LYS A 49 -0.70 28.38 -5.63
CA LYS A 49 0.55 28.54 -6.38
C LYS A 49 0.48 27.93 -7.77
N GLN A 50 -0.11 26.74 -7.88
CA GLN A 50 -0.24 26.04 -9.18
C GLN A 50 -1.45 26.50 -10.00
N GLY A 51 -2.23 27.47 -9.51
CA GLY A 51 -3.42 28.00 -10.19
C GLY A 51 -4.50 26.94 -10.38
N HIS A 52 -4.66 26.02 -9.44
CA HIS A 52 -5.70 25.01 -9.48
C HIS A 52 -7.06 25.64 -9.11
N PRO A 53 -8.13 25.47 -9.93
CA PRO A 53 -9.42 26.10 -9.69
C PRO A 53 -10.24 25.48 -8.56
N GLY A 54 -9.95 24.23 -8.18
CA GLY A 54 -10.69 23.50 -7.16
C GLY A 54 -10.45 24.06 -5.76
N THR A 55 -11.37 23.76 -4.87
CA THR A 55 -11.34 24.18 -3.46
C THR A 55 -10.80 23.09 -2.55
N ILE A 56 -10.15 23.50 -1.45
CA ILE A 56 -9.71 22.58 -0.39
C ILE A 56 -10.37 23.00 0.93
N SER A 57 -11.02 22.04 1.56
CA SER A 57 -11.57 22.16 2.91
C SER A 57 -11.11 20.99 3.78
N TRP A 58 -11.35 21.07 5.10
CA TRP A 58 -11.03 20.00 6.01
C TRP A 58 -12.01 19.96 7.19
N THR A 59 -12.20 18.77 7.72
CA THR A 59 -13.10 18.50 8.85
C THR A 59 -12.66 17.28 9.66
N GLY A 60 -12.94 17.29 10.96
CA GLY A 60 -12.86 16.10 11.81
C GLY A 60 -14.08 15.20 11.71
N ASP A 61 -15.18 15.69 11.12
CA ASP A 61 -16.41 14.91 10.94
C ASP A 61 -16.38 14.14 9.62
N LEU A 62 -16.31 12.81 9.75
CA LEU A 62 -16.25 11.92 8.59
C LEU A 62 -17.51 12.01 7.73
N ASP A 63 -18.72 12.07 8.35
CA ASP A 63 -19.97 12.09 7.59
C ASP A 63 -20.11 13.36 6.76
N ALA A 64 -19.71 14.49 7.33
CA ALA A 64 -19.67 15.75 6.61
C ALA A 64 -18.59 15.75 5.50
N GLY A 65 -17.45 15.11 5.76
CA GLY A 65 -16.33 15.10 4.83
C GLY A 65 -16.50 14.16 3.63
N VAL A 66 -17.41 13.18 3.71
CA VAL A 66 -17.67 12.25 2.59
C VAL A 66 -18.99 12.55 1.88
N ASP A 67 -19.77 13.51 2.36
CA ASP A 67 -21.06 13.85 1.75
C ASP A 67 -20.85 14.41 0.34
N GLY A 68 -21.51 13.80 -0.66
CA GLY A 68 -21.38 14.18 -2.07
C GLY A 68 -20.06 13.78 -2.75
N ALA A 69 -19.17 13.02 -2.09
CA ALA A 69 -17.89 12.63 -2.68
C ALA A 69 -18.07 11.57 -3.79
N ASP A 70 -17.43 11.76 -4.94
CA ASP A 70 -17.36 10.77 -6.02
C ASP A 70 -16.33 9.66 -5.72
N ALA A 71 -15.27 10.01 -5.00
CA ALA A 71 -14.23 9.07 -4.58
C ALA A 71 -13.68 9.41 -3.19
N VAL A 72 -13.34 8.38 -2.43
CA VAL A 72 -12.73 8.48 -1.11
C VAL A 72 -11.38 7.76 -1.12
N LEU A 73 -10.30 8.51 -0.90
CA LEU A 73 -8.95 7.98 -0.82
C LEU A 73 -8.62 7.62 0.63
N LEU A 74 -8.42 6.34 0.92
CA LEU A 74 -8.08 5.85 2.25
C LEU A 74 -6.57 5.75 2.45
N GLN A 75 -6.05 6.56 3.37
CA GLN A 75 -4.63 6.54 3.76
C GLN A 75 -4.49 6.72 5.27
N LEU A 76 -4.87 5.72 6.04
CA LEU A 76 -4.80 5.83 7.49
C LEU A 76 -3.69 4.97 8.11
N ARG A 77 -3.38 5.35 9.36
CA ARG A 77 -2.48 4.58 10.21
C ARG A 77 -3.05 4.59 11.64
N VAL A 78 -3.82 3.57 11.96
CA VAL A 78 -4.36 3.38 13.31
C VAL A 78 -3.21 3.14 14.29
N GLY A 79 -3.17 3.90 15.39
CA GLY A 79 -2.08 3.89 16.37
C GLY A 79 -0.84 4.70 15.95
N GLY A 80 -0.83 5.35 14.78
CA GLY A 80 0.25 6.24 14.36
C GLY A 80 1.62 5.56 14.20
N GLN A 81 2.69 6.36 14.30
CA GLN A 81 4.07 5.84 14.23
C GLN A 81 4.47 5.08 15.51
N ALA A 82 3.82 5.32 16.64
CA ALA A 82 4.08 4.60 17.89
C ALA A 82 3.72 3.11 17.73
N ALA A 83 2.50 2.80 17.28
CA ALA A 83 2.08 1.43 17.03
C ALA A 83 2.94 0.77 15.92
N ARG A 84 3.25 1.52 14.85
CA ARG A 84 4.17 1.04 13.81
C ARG A 84 5.55 0.67 14.36
N ASN A 85 6.10 1.48 15.25
CA ASN A 85 7.39 1.19 15.88
C ASN A 85 7.34 -0.13 16.66
N GLN A 86 6.24 -0.38 17.37
CA GLN A 86 6.01 -1.66 18.01
C GLN A 86 5.99 -2.79 16.99
N ASP A 87 5.20 -2.69 15.92
CA ASP A 87 5.10 -3.70 14.85
C ASP A 87 6.47 -4.05 14.23
N GLU A 88 7.37 -3.08 14.15
CA GLU A 88 8.71 -3.26 13.57
C GLU A 88 9.75 -3.78 14.56
N THR A 89 9.50 -3.74 15.88
CA THR A 89 10.53 -4.04 16.90
C THR A 89 10.27 -5.32 17.69
N TRP A 90 9.06 -5.54 18.26
CA TRP A 90 8.84 -6.71 19.10
C TRP A 90 8.99 -8.08 18.39
N PRO A 91 8.68 -8.25 17.07
CA PRO A 91 8.90 -9.54 16.43
C PRO A 91 10.38 -9.94 16.38
N LEU A 92 11.29 -8.95 16.39
CA LEU A 92 12.74 -9.20 16.35
C LEU A 92 13.24 -9.95 17.59
N GLU A 93 12.57 -9.83 18.74
CA GLU A 93 12.91 -10.57 19.96
C GLU A 93 12.79 -12.08 19.78
N CYS A 94 11.80 -12.53 18.97
CA CYS A 94 11.64 -13.93 18.59
C CYS A 94 12.52 -14.34 17.40
N GLY A 95 13.35 -13.45 16.85
CA GLY A 95 14.11 -13.76 15.63
C GLY A 95 13.25 -13.74 14.37
N CYS A 96 12.06 -13.15 14.43
CA CYS A 96 11.18 -12.97 13.29
C CYS A 96 11.34 -11.57 12.69
N VAL A 97 10.98 -11.41 11.41
CA VAL A 97 11.05 -10.11 10.73
C VAL A 97 10.13 -9.10 11.42
N GLY A 98 10.66 -7.94 11.76
CA GLY A 98 9.92 -6.77 12.25
C GLY A 98 9.60 -5.84 11.09
N GLN A 99 8.35 -5.85 10.61
CA GLN A 99 7.90 -5.07 9.47
C GLN A 99 6.38 -4.79 9.57
N GLU A 100 5.96 -3.58 9.19
CA GLU A 100 4.58 -3.11 9.41
C GLU A 100 3.51 -3.73 8.51
N THR A 101 3.88 -4.44 7.43
CA THR A 101 2.92 -4.95 6.43
C THR A 101 3.02 -6.45 6.20
N THR A 102 4.01 -7.11 6.78
CA THR A 102 4.18 -8.56 6.67
C THR A 102 4.58 -9.17 8.02
N GLY A 103 4.45 -10.49 8.17
CA GLY A 103 4.73 -11.17 9.42
C GLY A 103 3.81 -10.73 10.56
N ALA A 104 4.30 -10.82 11.79
CA ALA A 104 3.54 -10.51 12.98
C ALA A 104 3.15 -9.03 13.10
N GLY A 105 4.04 -8.12 12.69
CA GLY A 105 3.72 -6.69 12.64
C GLY A 105 2.62 -6.36 11.62
N GLY A 106 2.62 -7.02 10.46
CA GLY A 106 1.55 -6.90 9.47
C GLY A 106 0.21 -7.37 9.99
N LEU A 107 0.17 -8.48 10.73
CA LEU A 107 -1.05 -8.97 11.38
C LEU A 107 -1.55 -7.96 12.44
N ALA A 108 -0.67 -7.49 13.32
CA ALA A 108 -1.03 -6.51 14.34
C ALA A 108 -1.66 -5.26 13.71
N LYS A 109 -1.06 -4.74 12.64
CA LYS A 109 -1.60 -3.61 11.90
C LYS A 109 -2.95 -3.92 11.27
N ALA A 110 -3.14 -5.10 10.67
CA ALA A 110 -4.42 -5.51 10.09
C ALA A 110 -5.53 -5.56 11.15
N LEU A 111 -5.26 -6.15 12.33
CA LEU A 111 -6.23 -6.23 13.43
C LEU A 111 -6.72 -4.85 13.90
N ARG A 112 -5.84 -3.84 13.92
CA ARG A 112 -6.21 -2.46 14.28
C ARG A 112 -6.95 -1.72 13.16
N THR A 113 -6.57 -2.00 11.91
CA THR A 113 -6.95 -1.18 10.74
C THR A 113 -8.25 -1.63 10.11
N VAL A 114 -8.45 -2.94 9.96
CA VAL A 114 -9.62 -3.50 9.25
C VAL A 114 -10.95 -3.03 9.85
N PRO A 115 -11.19 -3.10 11.18
CA PRO A 115 -12.46 -2.65 11.75
C PRO A 115 -12.73 -1.15 11.50
N VAL A 116 -11.69 -0.31 11.59
CA VAL A 116 -11.81 1.14 11.36
C VAL A 116 -12.12 1.44 9.90
N VAL A 117 -11.45 0.76 8.97
CA VAL A 117 -11.69 0.95 7.53
C VAL A 117 -13.08 0.51 7.14
N LEU A 118 -13.58 -0.60 7.69
CA LEU A 118 -14.94 -1.07 7.42
C LEU A 118 -16.01 -0.12 7.97
N ASP A 119 -15.80 0.47 9.15
CA ASP A 119 -16.70 1.52 9.66
C ASP A 119 -16.74 2.74 8.74
N ILE A 120 -15.56 3.20 8.30
CA ILE A 120 -15.47 4.30 7.34
C ILE A 120 -16.20 3.95 6.04
N ALA A 121 -15.94 2.77 5.48
CA ALA A 121 -16.53 2.33 4.21
C ALA A 121 -18.06 2.21 4.30
N GLU A 122 -18.57 1.73 5.43
CA GLU A 122 -20.02 1.65 5.67
C GLU A 122 -20.65 3.05 5.76
N ARG A 123 -19.96 4.01 6.36
CA ARG A 123 -20.41 5.40 6.42
C ARG A 123 -20.39 6.06 5.04
N VAL A 124 -19.35 5.79 4.23
CA VAL A 124 -19.29 6.20 2.82
C VAL A 124 -20.48 5.63 2.05
N ARG A 125 -20.73 4.31 2.13
CA ARG A 125 -21.84 3.65 1.42
C ARG A 125 -23.21 4.23 1.78
N ARG A 126 -23.42 4.58 3.04
CA ARG A 126 -24.69 5.19 3.49
C ARG A 126 -24.88 6.60 2.96
N ARG A 127 -23.80 7.36 2.79
CA ARG A 127 -23.86 8.74 2.27
C ARG A 127 -23.83 8.80 0.76
N ASN A 128 -22.96 8.02 0.15
CA ASN A 128 -22.72 8.02 -1.30
C ASN A 128 -22.51 6.57 -1.78
N PRO A 129 -23.58 5.83 -2.07
CA PRO A 129 -23.50 4.40 -2.44
C PRO A 129 -22.70 4.17 -3.74
N ASP A 130 -22.60 5.16 -4.60
CA ASP A 130 -21.88 5.10 -5.87
C ASP A 130 -20.40 5.53 -5.77
N ALA A 131 -19.98 6.11 -4.63
CA ALA A 131 -18.60 6.56 -4.45
C ALA A 131 -17.61 5.41 -4.51
N TRP A 132 -16.48 5.65 -5.16
CA TRP A 132 -15.36 4.72 -5.17
C TRP A 132 -14.49 4.91 -3.94
N ILE A 133 -14.01 3.80 -3.38
CA ILE A 133 -12.96 3.79 -2.36
C ILE A 133 -11.65 3.37 -3.03
N VAL A 134 -10.68 4.28 -3.07
CA VAL A 134 -9.30 3.99 -3.49
C VAL A 134 -8.48 3.76 -2.23
N ASP A 135 -8.11 2.50 -1.98
CA ASP A 135 -7.45 2.09 -0.76
C ASP A 135 -5.94 1.93 -0.95
N PHE A 136 -5.16 2.71 -0.22
CA PHE A 136 -3.72 2.50 -0.04
C PHE A 136 -3.32 2.47 1.44
N THR A 137 -4.27 2.06 2.26
CA THR A 137 -4.07 1.79 3.69
C THR A 137 -3.48 0.41 3.89
N ASN A 138 -2.25 0.36 4.36
CA ASN A 138 -1.56 -0.90 4.61
C ASN A 138 -2.12 -1.67 5.83
N PRO A 139 -2.11 -3.01 5.77
CA PRO A 139 -1.71 -3.90 4.67
C PRO A 139 -2.75 -3.92 3.54
N VAL A 140 -2.41 -3.37 2.38
CA VAL A 140 -3.39 -3.12 1.29
C VAL A 140 -4.12 -4.39 0.86
N GLY A 141 -3.42 -5.55 0.75
CA GLY A 141 -4.06 -6.82 0.37
C GLY A 141 -5.20 -7.21 1.31
N ILE A 142 -4.94 -7.23 2.62
CA ILE A 142 -5.94 -7.60 3.64
C ILE A 142 -7.06 -6.55 3.74
N VAL A 143 -6.70 -5.26 3.72
CA VAL A 143 -7.69 -4.16 3.80
C VAL A 143 -8.59 -4.14 2.58
N THR A 144 -8.03 -4.26 1.38
CA THR A 144 -8.82 -4.34 0.15
C THR A 144 -9.72 -5.57 0.15
N ARG A 145 -9.22 -6.73 0.62
CA ARG A 145 -10.04 -7.94 0.76
C ARG A 145 -11.23 -7.73 1.71
N ALA A 146 -10.98 -7.06 2.85
CA ALA A 146 -12.05 -6.72 3.80
C ALA A 146 -13.13 -5.86 3.14
N LEU A 147 -12.75 -4.81 2.41
CA LEU A 147 -13.65 -3.91 1.71
C LEU A 147 -14.48 -4.66 0.65
N LEU A 148 -13.85 -5.43 -0.20
CA LEU A 148 -14.51 -6.16 -1.29
C LEU A 148 -15.41 -7.28 -0.78
N THR A 149 -14.98 -8.03 0.26
CA THR A 149 -15.82 -9.07 0.90
C THR A 149 -17.06 -8.49 1.57
N ALA A 150 -16.97 -7.27 2.10
CA ALA A 150 -18.10 -6.53 2.66
C ALA A 150 -18.99 -5.86 1.58
N GLY A 151 -18.67 -6.02 0.29
CA GLY A 151 -19.45 -5.52 -0.83
C GLY A 151 -19.29 -4.02 -1.09
N HIS A 152 -18.19 -3.40 -0.66
CA HIS A 152 -17.91 -2.01 -0.97
C HIS A 152 -17.29 -1.86 -2.37
N ARG A 153 -17.56 -0.72 -3.02
CA ARG A 153 -16.92 -0.33 -4.28
C ARG A 153 -15.49 0.15 -3.99
N ALA A 154 -14.53 -0.74 -4.09
CA ALA A 154 -13.15 -0.45 -3.70
C ALA A 154 -12.13 -1.03 -4.69
N VAL A 155 -10.99 -0.36 -4.80
CA VAL A 155 -9.79 -0.83 -5.51
C VAL A 155 -8.57 -0.49 -4.64
N GLY A 156 -7.68 -1.47 -4.44
CA GLY A 156 -6.45 -1.26 -3.69
C GLY A 156 -5.31 -0.77 -4.59
N LEU A 157 -4.47 0.11 -4.06
CA LEU A 157 -3.39 0.75 -4.78
C LEU A 157 -2.06 0.60 -4.02
N CYS A 158 -1.00 0.20 -4.75
CA CYS A 158 0.38 0.21 -4.28
C CYS A 158 1.28 0.95 -5.27
N ASN A 159 2.36 1.54 -4.76
CA ASN A 159 3.31 2.28 -5.61
C ASN A 159 4.48 1.43 -6.12
N VAL A 160 4.54 0.14 -5.83
CA VAL A 160 5.63 -0.75 -6.26
C VAL A 160 5.69 -0.83 -7.78
N ALA A 161 4.57 -1.11 -8.42
CA ALA A 161 4.50 -1.27 -9.87
C ALA A 161 4.87 0.01 -10.63
N ILE A 162 4.30 1.16 -10.25
CA ILE A 162 4.64 2.44 -10.89
C ILE A 162 6.11 2.81 -10.62
N GLY A 163 6.64 2.46 -9.46
CA GLY A 163 8.07 2.62 -9.14
C GLY A 163 8.96 1.82 -10.10
N PHE A 164 8.63 0.57 -10.38
CA PHE A 164 9.33 -0.26 -11.37
C PHE A 164 9.18 0.30 -12.79
N GLN A 165 7.97 0.67 -13.19
CA GLN A 165 7.73 1.25 -14.51
C GLN A 165 8.62 2.48 -14.76
N ARG A 166 8.66 3.42 -13.80
CA ARG A 166 9.48 4.63 -13.87
C ARG A 166 10.98 4.32 -13.88
N LYS A 167 11.40 3.35 -13.07
CA LYS A 167 12.80 2.91 -13.02
C LYS A 167 13.24 2.29 -14.33
N PHE A 168 12.46 1.35 -14.86
CA PHE A 168 12.81 0.66 -16.10
C PHE A 168 12.77 1.60 -17.30
N ALA A 169 11.78 2.50 -17.37
CA ALA A 169 11.75 3.54 -18.40
C ALA A 169 13.02 4.39 -18.40
N ARG A 170 13.47 4.82 -17.23
CA ARG A 170 14.72 5.59 -17.09
C ARG A 170 15.95 4.78 -17.54
N LEU A 171 16.06 3.51 -17.13
CA LEU A 171 17.18 2.65 -17.52
C LEU A 171 17.20 2.36 -19.03
N LEU A 172 16.04 2.25 -19.66
CA LEU A 172 15.87 2.00 -21.08
C LEU A 172 15.91 3.27 -21.94
N GLY A 173 15.87 4.47 -21.31
CA GLY A 173 15.85 5.74 -22.04
C GLY A 173 14.56 6.01 -22.80
N VAL A 174 13.41 5.48 -22.35
CA VAL A 174 12.09 5.63 -22.96
C VAL A 174 11.13 6.38 -22.03
N ALA A 175 9.98 6.83 -22.57
CA ALA A 175 8.95 7.44 -21.73
C ALA A 175 8.27 6.38 -20.83
N PRO A 176 7.87 6.72 -19.60
CA PRO A 176 7.22 5.75 -18.71
C PRO A 176 5.97 5.08 -19.28
N GLY A 177 5.17 5.81 -20.07
CA GLY A 177 3.98 5.26 -20.71
C GLY A 177 4.26 4.23 -21.81
N GLU A 178 5.51 4.12 -22.30
CA GLU A 178 5.92 3.10 -23.26
C GLU A 178 6.26 1.76 -22.60
N VAL A 179 6.42 1.75 -21.27
CA VAL A 179 6.75 0.55 -20.49
C VAL A 179 5.50 -0.09 -19.93
N THR A 180 5.25 -1.34 -20.26
CA THR A 180 4.23 -2.18 -19.65
C THR A 180 4.87 -3.33 -18.87
N LEU A 181 4.27 -3.67 -17.74
CA LEU A 181 4.78 -4.68 -16.82
C LEU A 181 3.88 -5.91 -16.80
N GLU A 182 4.48 -7.10 -16.82
CA GLU A 182 3.79 -8.32 -16.41
C GLU A 182 3.97 -8.51 -14.90
N HIS A 183 3.29 -7.65 -14.14
CA HIS A 183 3.31 -7.59 -12.68
C HIS A 183 2.32 -8.61 -12.13
N ILE A 184 2.74 -9.45 -11.19
CA ILE A 184 1.88 -10.52 -10.67
C ILE A 184 2.23 -10.91 -9.24
N GLY A 185 1.21 -11.16 -8.43
CA GLY A 185 1.33 -11.67 -7.07
C GLY A 185 0.26 -11.10 -6.14
N LEU A 186 0.67 -10.87 -4.89
CA LEU A 186 -0.12 -10.20 -3.85
C LEU A 186 0.55 -8.88 -3.49
N ASN A 187 -0.17 -7.99 -2.82
CA ASN A 187 0.45 -6.75 -2.34
C ASN A 187 1.73 -7.03 -1.55
N HIS A 188 2.83 -6.40 -1.91
CA HIS A 188 4.16 -6.59 -1.34
C HIS A 188 4.76 -8.01 -1.57
N LEU A 189 4.17 -8.80 -2.44
CA LEU A 189 4.62 -10.15 -2.78
C LEU A 189 4.46 -10.37 -4.29
N THR A 190 5.17 -9.57 -5.10
CA THR A 190 5.03 -9.51 -6.55
C THR A 190 6.34 -9.68 -7.30
N TRP A 191 6.21 -10.08 -8.55
CA TRP A 191 7.32 -10.22 -9.50
C TRP A 191 6.97 -9.55 -10.82
N GLU A 192 7.95 -8.87 -11.42
CA GLU A 192 7.91 -8.43 -12.81
C GLU A 192 8.43 -9.57 -13.68
N ARG A 193 7.53 -10.30 -14.35
CA ARG A 193 7.90 -11.46 -15.19
C ARG A 193 8.21 -11.10 -16.63
N ALA A 194 7.78 -9.93 -17.08
CA ALA A 194 8.19 -9.31 -18.33
C ALA A 194 8.13 -7.79 -18.20
N VAL A 195 9.01 -7.13 -18.91
CA VAL A 195 9.01 -5.67 -19.11
C VAL A 195 8.92 -5.46 -20.62
N ARG A 196 7.84 -4.82 -21.07
CA ARG A 196 7.60 -4.66 -22.51
C ARG A 196 7.71 -3.22 -22.96
N VAL A 197 8.39 -3.03 -24.09
CA VAL A 197 8.45 -1.76 -24.83
C VAL A 197 8.09 -2.05 -26.28
N GLY A 198 7.10 -1.35 -26.82
CA GLY A 198 6.61 -1.63 -28.17
C GLY A 198 6.07 -3.05 -28.37
N GLY A 199 5.64 -3.73 -27.30
CA GLY A 199 5.14 -5.11 -27.31
C GLY A 199 6.23 -6.19 -27.14
N GLU A 200 7.50 -5.85 -27.27
CA GLU A 200 8.63 -6.78 -27.08
C GLU A 200 9.02 -6.88 -25.60
N ASP A 201 9.33 -8.10 -25.13
CA ASP A 201 9.85 -8.32 -23.80
C ASP A 201 11.35 -8.00 -23.73
N VAL A 202 11.67 -6.90 -23.08
CA VAL A 202 13.05 -6.39 -22.93
C VAL A 202 13.67 -6.78 -21.58
N LEU A 203 12.97 -7.52 -20.72
CA LEU A 203 13.47 -7.89 -19.40
C LEU A 203 14.81 -8.63 -19.42
N PRO A 204 15.04 -9.62 -20.32
CA PRO A 204 16.35 -10.31 -20.38
C PRO A 204 17.52 -9.36 -20.65
N GLY A 205 17.35 -8.42 -21.59
CA GLY A 205 18.35 -7.40 -21.90
C GLY A 205 18.55 -6.42 -20.74
N LEU A 206 17.45 -5.99 -20.11
CA LEU A 206 17.46 -5.10 -18.95
C LEU A 206 18.24 -5.72 -17.78
N LEU A 207 18.03 -7.01 -17.50
CA LEU A 207 18.78 -7.74 -16.47
C LEU A 207 20.25 -7.92 -16.83
N ALA A 208 20.56 -8.20 -18.09
CA ALA A 208 21.95 -8.35 -18.53
C ALA A 208 22.75 -7.05 -18.37
N GLU A 209 22.16 -5.92 -18.73
CA GLU A 209 22.82 -4.61 -18.73
C GLU A 209 22.76 -3.89 -17.39
N HIS A 210 21.62 -3.92 -16.72
CA HIS A 210 21.33 -3.11 -15.50
C HIS A 210 21.06 -3.94 -14.25
N GLY A 211 21.23 -5.25 -14.29
CA GLY A 211 20.85 -6.14 -13.21
C GLY A 211 21.59 -5.88 -11.89
N GLU A 212 22.84 -5.35 -11.91
CA GLU A 212 23.56 -4.96 -10.68
C GLU A 212 22.83 -3.80 -9.97
N ALA A 213 22.52 -2.74 -10.70
CA ALA A 213 21.78 -1.59 -10.16
C ALA A 213 20.37 -1.97 -9.68
N ILE A 214 19.72 -2.91 -10.38
CA ILE A 214 18.41 -3.43 -9.96
C ILE A 214 18.56 -4.20 -8.64
N ALA A 215 19.53 -5.11 -8.53
CA ALA A 215 19.77 -5.91 -7.33
C ALA A 215 20.15 -5.04 -6.12
N GLU A 216 20.96 -4.01 -6.32
CA GLU A 216 21.33 -3.05 -5.29
C GLU A 216 20.11 -2.31 -4.72
N ASP A 217 19.22 -1.80 -5.57
CA ASP A 217 17.99 -1.12 -5.15
C ASP A 217 17.04 -2.05 -4.40
N LEU A 218 17.00 -3.33 -4.79
CA LEU A 218 16.22 -4.36 -4.11
C LEU A 218 16.85 -4.81 -2.80
N ARG A 219 18.12 -4.45 -2.56
CA ARG A 219 18.96 -4.98 -1.48
C ARG A 219 18.99 -6.51 -1.48
N MET A 220 19.10 -7.09 -2.66
CA MET A 220 19.19 -8.52 -2.89
C MET A 220 20.48 -8.87 -3.63
N PRO A 221 21.06 -10.06 -3.42
CA PRO A 221 22.22 -10.48 -4.21
C PRO A 221 21.87 -10.53 -5.70
N ARG A 222 22.77 -10.02 -6.54
CA ARG A 222 22.64 -10.11 -8.01
C ARG A 222 22.39 -11.55 -8.47
N THR A 223 23.09 -12.50 -7.88
CA THR A 223 22.94 -13.93 -8.19
C THR A 223 21.54 -14.47 -7.93
N LEU A 224 20.78 -13.90 -6.99
CA LEU A 224 19.38 -14.27 -6.78
C LEU A 224 18.51 -13.79 -7.93
N VAL A 225 18.64 -12.50 -8.31
CA VAL A 225 17.87 -11.91 -9.42
C VAL A 225 18.14 -12.65 -10.73
N ASP A 226 19.41 -12.97 -11.02
CA ASP A 226 19.79 -13.74 -12.21
C ASP A 226 19.18 -15.15 -12.23
N ARG A 227 19.17 -15.85 -11.08
CA ARG A 227 18.58 -17.19 -10.98
C ARG A 227 17.06 -17.20 -11.07
N LEU A 228 16.41 -16.14 -10.60
CA LEU A 228 14.96 -16.00 -10.73
C LEU A 228 14.56 -15.67 -12.18
N GLY A 229 15.41 -14.94 -12.92
CA GLY A 229 15.11 -14.46 -14.27
C GLY A 229 13.96 -13.46 -14.35
N VAL A 230 13.54 -12.93 -13.19
CA VAL A 230 12.46 -11.95 -13.01
C VAL A 230 12.88 -10.92 -11.95
N VAL A 231 12.19 -9.79 -11.88
CA VAL A 231 12.47 -8.78 -10.85
C VAL A 231 11.45 -8.91 -9.71
N PRO A 232 11.87 -9.38 -8.52
CA PRO A 232 11.00 -9.44 -7.35
C PRO A 232 10.77 -8.03 -6.79
N SER A 233 9.65 -7.82 -6.10
CA SER A 233 9.49 -6.60 -5.30
C SER A 233 10.50 -6.57 -4.14
N TYR A 234 10.87 -5.36 -3.70
CA TYR A 234 11.77 -5.16 -2.56
C TYR A 234 11.35 -5.96 -1.31
N TYR A 235 10.04 -6.13 -1.08
CA TYR A 235 9.51 -6.84 0.09
C TYR A 235 9.84 -8.34 0.10
N LEU A 236 10.14 -8.94 -1.06
CA LEU A 236 10.54 -10.35 -1.13
C LEU A 236 11.91 -10.63 -0.47
N ARG A 237 12.70 -9.60 -0.18
CA ARG A 237 13.92 -9.75 0.64
C ARG A 237 13.62 -10.34 2.02
N TYR A 238 12.45 -10.07 2.60
CA TYR A 238 12.05 -10.63 3.89
C TYR A 238 11.89 -12.14 3.85
N TYR A 239 11.49 -12.68 2.70
CA TYR A 239 11.33 -14.11 2.45
C TYR A 239 12.62 -14.78 2.00
N TYR A 240 13.33 -14.17 1.06
CA TYR A 240 14.53 -14.76 0.46
C TYR A 240 15.81 -14.58 1.29
N GLN A 241 15.82 -13.61 2.21
CA GLN A 241 16.99 -13.25 3.01
C GLN A 241 16.62 -13.07 4.50
N HIS A 242 15.64 -13.83 5.00
CA HIS A 242 15.07 -13.68 6.33
C HIS A 242 16.11 -13.41 7.43
N ASP A 243 17.08 -14.31 7.62
CA ASP A 243 18.06 -14.22 8.71
C ASP A 243 18.99 -13.02 8.57
N ALA A 244 19.37 -12.68 7.34
CA ALA A 244 20.21 -11.51 7.08
C ALA A 244 19.43 -10.22 7.41
N VAL A 245 18.16 -10.16 7.03
CA VAL A 245 17.29 -9.02 7.31
C VAL A 245 17.03 -8.88 8.82
N VAL A 246 16.75 -9.97 9.53
CA VAL A 246 16.58 -9.92 11.00
C VAL A 246 17.83 -9.39 11.69
N ARG A 247 19.02 -9.85 11.29
CA ARG A 247 20.29 -9.31 11.82
C ARG A 247 20.44 -7.82 11.53
N GLU A 248 20.11 -7.39 10.32
CA GLU A 248 20.17 -5.97 9.92
C GLU A 248 19.23 -5.13 10.79
N LEU A 249 17.95 -5.54 10.90
CA LEU A 249 16.92 -4.79 11.61
C LEU A 249 17.19 -4.65 13.11
N ARG A 250 17.90 -5.62 13.72
CA ARG A 250 18.30 -5.57 15.13
C ARG A 250 19.39 -4.52 15.41
N THR A 251 20.11 -4.07 14.40
CA THR A 251 21.27 -3.15 14.56
C THR A 251 20.96 -1.72 14.17
N LYS A 252 19.77 -1.45 13.62
CA LYS A 252 19.36 -0.14 13.12
C LYS A 252 18.10 0.36 13.83
N PRO A 253 17.89 1.68 13.91
CA PRO A 253 16.60 2.23 14.29
C PRO A 253 15.49 1.66 13.38
N SER A 254 14.28 1.51 13.92
CA SER A 254 13.14 1.12 13.11
C SER A 254 12.81 2.19 12.07
N ARG A 255 12.23 1.79 10.95
CA ARG A 255 11.76 2.75 9.95
C ARG A 255 10.70 3.70 10.52
N ALA A 256 9.90 3.21 11.46
CA ALA A 256 8.93 4.04 12.18
C ALA A 256 9.59 5.18 12.96
N ALA A 257 10.70 4.91 13.66
CA ALA A 257 11.44 5.95 14.39
C ALA A 257 12.03 7.00 13.44
N GLU A 258 12.61 6.57 12.32
CA GLU A 258 13.12 7.49 11.28
C GLU A 258 12.01 8.35 10.70
N VAL A 259 10.87 7.73 10.31
CA VAL A 259 9.72 8.47 9.75
C VAL A 259 9.11 9.40 10.77
N ALA A 260 9.01 9.02 12.05
CA ALA A 260 8.49 9.89 13.10
C ALA A 260 9.34 11.17 13.27
N ALA A 261 10.66 11.07 13.13
CA ALA A 261 11.54 12.23 13.14
C ALA A 261 11.31 13.15 11.94
N ILE A 262 11.18 12.57 10.73
CA ILE A 262 10.86 13.31 9.52
C ILE A 262 9.49 13.98 9.62
N GLU A 263 8.48 13.29 10.14
CA GLU A 263 7.13 13.85 10.31
C GLU A 263 7.09 15.07 11.23
N ARG A 264 7.85 15.07 12.33
CA ARG A 264 7.93 16.25 13.21
C ARG A 264 8.48 17.47 12.46
N GLU A 265 9.59 17.29 11.74
CA GLU A 265 10.18 18.37 10.96
C GLU A 265 9.26 18.84 9.82
N LEU A 266 8.55 17.93 9.16
CA LEU A 266 7.57 18.28 8.13
C LEU A 266 6.42 19.12 8.69
N LEU A 267 5.84 18.73 9.84
CA LEU A 267 4.75 19.48 10.47
C LEU A 267 5.18 20.89 10.88
N GLU A 268 6.42 21.06 11.39
CA GLU A 268 6.97 22.39 11.66
C GLU A 268 7.06 23.24 10.39
N ARG A 269 7.56 22.67 9.29
CA ARG A 269 7.65 23.35 7.99
C ARG A 269 6.27 23.68 7.42
N TYR A 270 5.26 22.82 7.57
CA TYR A 270 3.90 23.05 7.07
C TYR A 270 3.22 24.23 7.75
N GLY A 271 3.65 24.56 8.96
CA GLY A 271 3.20 25.76 9.68
C GLY A 271 3.75 27.08 9.13
N ASP A 272 4.78 27.05 8.27
CA ASP A 272 5.33 28.25 7.65
C ASP A 272 4.36 28.79 6.58
N PRO A 273 3.79 30.00 6.73
CA PRO A 273 2.88 30.57 5.75
C PRO A 273 3.55 30.89 4.40
N ALA A 274 4.87 30.99 4.36
CA ALA A 274 5.62 31.20 3.11
C ALA A 274 5.83 29.92 2.30
N LEU A 275 5.65 28.75 2.91
CA LEU A 275 5.75 27.49 2.20
C LEU A 275 4.50 27.24 1.35
N ASP A 276 4.67 27.16 0.04
CA ASP A 276 3.59 27.01 -0.96
C ASP A 276 3.83 25.85 -1.94
N GLU A 277 4.81 24.98 -1.61
CA GLU A 277 5.13 23.76 -2.36
C GLU A 277 5.48 22.62 -1.41
N LYS A 278 5.48 21.38 -1.90
CA LYS A 278 5.91 20.24 -1.10
C LYS A 278 7.40 20.32 -0.81
N PRO A 279 7.83 20.23 0.47
CA PRO A 279 9.25 20.29 0.79
C PRO A 279 9.99 19.06 0.28
N GLU A 280 11.25 19.23 -0.12
CA GLU A 280 12.13 18.12 -0.57
C GLU A 280 12.24 17.00 0.49
N LEU A 281 12.22 17.37 1.77
CA LEU A 281 12.23 16.42 2.89
C LEU A 281 11.14 15.35 2.78
N LEU A 282 10.00 15.67 2.17
CA LEU A 282 8.88 14.74 2.01
C LEU A 282 9.29 13.48 1.20
N SER A 283 10.21 13.62 0.25
CA SER A 283 10.72 12.49 -0.53
C SER A 283 11.38 11.40 0.34
N ARG A 284 11.98 11.79 1.47
CA ARG A 284 12.62 10.86 2.41
C ARG A 284 11.64 10.06 3.25
N ARG A 285 10.39 10.51 3.34
CA ARG A 285 9.32 9.78 4.04
C ARG A 285 8.91 8.50 3.31
N GLY A 286 9.13 8.43 2.01
CA GLY A 286 8.70 7.34 1.14
C GLY A 286 7.33 7.61 0.50
N GLY A 287 6.89 6.71 -0.36
CA GLY A 287 5.61 6.84 -1.08
C GLY A 287 5.73 7.53 -2.43
N ALA A 288 6.90 7.48 -3.07
CA ALA A 288 7.09 8.05 -4.40
C ALA A 288 6.02 7.58 -5.40
N PHE A 289 5.54 8.49 -6.25
CA PHE A 289 4.57 8.26 -7.32
C PHE A 289 3.15 7.83 -6.89
N TYR A 290 2.83 7.79 -5.60
CA TYR A 290 1.46 7.49 -5.18
C TYR A 290 0.44 8.51 -5.70
N SER A 291 0.81 9.77 -5.79
CA SER A 291 -0.07 10.82 -6.32
C SER A 291 -0.45 10.56 -7.77
N GLU A 292 0.53 10.20 -8.61
CA GLU A 292 0.28 9.87 -10.02
C GLU A 292 -0.61 8.63 -10.14
N ALA A 293 -0.26 7.57 -9.43
CA ALA A 293 -1.04 6.33 -9.44
C ALA A 293 -2.49 6.54 -8.91
N ALA A 294 -2.67 7.37 -7.89
CA ALA A 294 -3.98 7.70 -7.34
C ALA A 294 -4.84 8.52 -8.32
N VAL A 295 -4.24 9.52 -8.97
CA VAL A 295 -4.92 10.33 -9.99
C VAL A 295 -5.33 9.46 -11.18
N ASP A 296 -4.41 8.66 -11.71
CA ASP A 296 -4.64 7.78 -12.86
C ASP A 296 -5.74 6.75 -12.57
N LEU A 297 -5.71 6.11 -11.40
CA LEU A 297 -6.72 5.14 -11.00
C LEU A 297 -8.08 5.79 -10.80
N THR A 298 -8.13 6.92 -10.08
CA THR A 298 -9.37 7.64 -9.83
C THR A 298 -10.00 8.15 -11.12
N SER A 299 -9.18 8.72 -12.02
CA SER A 299 -9.63 9.15 -13.35
C SER A 299 -10.19 7.99 -14.17
N SER A 300 -9.55 6.81 -14.11
CA SER A 300 -10.04 5.64 -14.83
C SER A 300 -11.38 5.13 -14.28
N LEU A 301 -11.57 5.15 -12.96
CA LEU A 301 -12.82 4.74 -12.31
C LEU A 301 -13.98 5.71 -12.60
N LEU A 302 -13.74 7.01 -12.51
CA LEU A 302 -14.77 8.04 -12.70
C LEU A 302 -15.05 8.30 -14.19
N GLY A 303 -14.02 8.22 -15.02
CA GLY A 303 -14.09 8.50 -16.46
C GLY A 303 -14.44 7.30 -17.34
N ASP A 304 -14.62 6.11 -16.77
CA ASP A 304 -14.92 4.86 -17.52
C ASP A 304 -13.93 4.58 -18.67
N THR A 305 -12.65 4.82 -18.45
CA THR A 305 -11.67 4.85 -19.55
C THR A 305 -11.30 3.46 -20.09
N GLY A 306 -11.42 2.41 -19.29
CA GLY A 306 -10.97 1.06 -19.62
C GLY A 306 -9.45 0.92 -19.67
N GLU A 307 -8.69 1.91 -19.18
CA GLU A 307 -7.24 1.85 -19.19
C GLU A 307 -6.70 0.78 -18.24
N VAL A 308 -5.55 0.23 -18.62
CA VAL A 308 -4.89 -0.79 -17.81
C VAL A 308 -4.10 -0.14 -16.68
N ARG A 309 -4.44 -0.55 -15.44
CA ARG A 309 -3.74 -0.15 -14.23
C ARG A 309 -3.30 -1.38 -13.45
N ILE A 310 -2.19 -1.30 -12.72
CA ILE A 310 -1.81 -2.37 -11.78
C ILE A 310 -2.44 -2.03 -10.43
N VAL A 311 -3.31 -2.91 -9.97
CA VAL A 311 -4.15 -2.69 -8.79
C VAL A 311 -4.34 -3.95 -7.98
N ASN A 312 -4.79 -3.78 -6.73
CA ASN A 312 -5.25 -4.87 -5.87
C ASN A 312 -6.77 -5.03 -6.06
N THR A 313 -7.18 -6.20 -6.53
CA THR A 313 -8.59 -6.53 -6.81
C THR A 313 -8.85 -8.02 -6.64
N LEU A 314 -10.13 -8.44 -6.71
CA LEU A 314 -10.48 -9.86 -6.58
C LEU A 314 -9.82 -10.72 -7.65
N ASN A 315 -9.40 -11.92 -7.23
CA ASN A 315 -8.85 -12.94 -8.12
C ASN A 315 -9.82 -13.35 -9.24
N GLY A 316 -11.07 -13.66 -8.89
CA GLY A 316 -12.11 -14.01 -9.86
C GLY A 316 -11.66 -15.06 -10.89
N GLY A 317 -10.87 -16.06 -10.47
CA GLY A 317 -10.35 -17.12 -11.34
C GLY A 317 -9.08 -16.75 -12.13
N THR A 318 -8.52 -15.56 -11.99
CA THR A 318 -7.30 -15.12 -12.70
C THR A 318 -6.10 -16.01 -12.38
N LEU A 319 -5.93 -16.37 -11.10
CA LEU A 319 -4.98 -17.39 -10.62
C LEU A 319 -5.80 -18.60 -10.16
N PRO A 320 -5.89 -19.67 -10.97
CA PRO A 320 -6.83 -20.77 -10.72
C PRO A 320 -6.57 -21.58 -9.43
N PHE A 321 -5.37 -21.46 -8.85
CA PHE A 321 -5.00 -22.14 -7.60
C PHE A 321 -5.37 -21.33 -6.35
N LEU A 322 -5.94 -20.13 -6.49
CA LEU A 322 -6.41 -19.29 -5.40
C LEU A 322 -7.95 -19.23 -5.37
N PRO A 323 -8.56 -19.00 -4.19
CA PRO A 323 -9.98 -18.69 -4.11
C PRO A 323 -10.35 -17.43 -4.93
N ASP A 324 -11.58 -17.39 -5.44
CA ASP A 324 -12.07 -16.25 -6.22
C ASP A 324 -12.12 -14.94 -5.41
N ASP A 325 -12.33 -15.02 -4.10
CA ASP A 325 -12.37 -13.90 -3.17
C ASP A 325 -11.00 -13.46 -2.63
N ALA A 326 -9.92 -14.14 -3.04
CA ALA A 326 -8.57 -13.64 -2.75
C ALA A 326 -8.33 -12.31 -3.47
N VAL A 327 -7.54 -11.44 -2.86
CA VAL A 327 -7.10 -10.19 -3.50
C VAL A 327 -5.70 -10.40 -4.08
N ILE A 328 -5.54 -10.08 -5.34
CA ILE A 328 -4.29 -10.20 -6.09
C ILE A 328 -3.86 -8.82 -6.61
N GLU A 329 -2.56 -8.63 -6.84
CA GLU A 329 -2.00 -7.41 -7.43
C GLU A 329 -1.53 -7.72 -8.86
N VAL A 330 -2.27 -7.19 -9.84
CA VAL A 330 -2.10 -7.52 -11.26
C VAL A 330 -2.52 -6.35 -12.16
N PRO A 331 -2.11 -6.34 -13.44
CA PRO A 331 -2.71 -5.48 -14.45
C PRO A 331 -4.20 -5.79 -14.62
N ALA A 332 -5.02 -4.76 -14.57
CA ALA A 332 -6.47 -4.83 -14.72
C ALA A 332 -6.99 -3.70 -15.60
N ALA A 333 -8.01 -3.98 -16.40
CA ALA A 333 -8.78 -2.95 -17.08
C ALA A 333 -9.69 -2.26 -16.07
N VAL A 334 -9.58 -0.94 -15.95
CA VAL A 334 -10.31 -0.14 -14.96
C VAL A 334 -11.39 0.69 -15.64
N THR A 335 -12.62 0.48 -15.21
CA THR A 335 -13.82 1.15 -15.73
C THR A 335 -14.68 1.67 -14.59
N ALA A 336 -15.79 2.34 -14.90
CA ALA A 336 -16.81 2.72 -13.90
C ALA A 336 -17.45 1.51 -13.19
N GLN A 337 -17.23 0.29 -13.69
CA GLN A 337 -17.68 -0.96 -13.04
C GLN A 337 -16.65 -1.55 -12.08
N GLY A 338 -15.44 -0.99 -12.05
CA GLY A 338 -14.32 -1.43 -11.23
C GLY A 338 -13.13 -1.95 -12.04
N ALA A 339 -12.28 -2.70 -11.36
CA ALA A 339 -11.06 -3.25 -11.94
C ALA A 339 -11.26 -4.73 -12.29
N LYS A 340 -11.08 -5.07 -13.55
CA LYS A 340 -11.14 -6.45 -14.04
C LYS A 340 -9.73 -6.93 -14.42
N PRO A 341 -9.18 -7.94 -13.74
CA PRO A 341 -7.87 -8.49 -14.07
C PRO A 341 -7.75 -8.89 -15.54
N LEU A 342 -6.60 -8.59 -16.14
CA LEU A 342 -6.27 -9.12 -17.45
C LEU A 342 -5.83 -10.59 -17.33
N PRO A 343 -5.98 -11.39 -18.41
CA PRO A 343 -5.43 -12.74 -18.45
C PRO A 343 -3.93 -12.73 -18.18
N VAL A 344 -3.48 -13.62 -17.30
CA VAL A 344 -2.07 -13.79 -16.97
C VAL A 344 -1.58 -15.17 -17.34
N ARG A 345 -0.28 -15.31 -17.67
CA ARG A 345 0.32 -16.63 -17.83
C ARG A 345 0.29 -17.38 -16.51
N PRO A 346 0.21 -18.72 -16.50
CA PRO A 346 0.33 -19.53 -15.28
C PRO A 346 1.54 -19.09 -14.46
N LEU A 347 1.37 -19.05 -13.13
CA LEU A 347 2.46 -18.70 -12.22
C LEU A 347 3.34 -19.92 -12.00
N GLU A 348 4.65 -19.72 -12.07
CA GLU A 348 5.63 -20.79 -11.87
C GLU A 348 5.53 -21.34 -10.44
N PRO A 349 5.77 -22.67 -10.23
CA PRO A 349 5.62 -23.29 -8.91
C PRO A 349 6.43 -22.62 -7.80
N LEU A 350 7.60 -22.06 -8.12
CA LEU A 350 8.45 -21.32 -7.18
C LEU A 350 7.72 -20.14 -6.55
N PHE A 351 6.91 -19.43 -7.33
CA PHE A 351 6.15 -18.25 -6.89
C PHE A 351 4.75 -18.65 -6.40
N ALA A 352 4.09 -19.57 -7.10
CA ALA A 352 2.72 -19.99 -6.80
C ALA A 352 2.59 -20.55 -5.39
N GLY A 353 3.56 -21.35 -4.92
CA GLY A 353 3.57 -21.90 -3.56
C GLY A 353 3.59 -20.82 -2.48
N LEU A 354 4.44 -19.80 -2.66
CA LEU A 354 4.52 -18.68 -1.73
C LEU A 354 3.25 -17.81 -1.77
N VAL A 355 2.72 -17.53 -2.96
CA VAL A 355 1.48 -16.78 -3.14
C VAL A 355 0.31 -17.51 -2.46
N ALA A 356 0.16 -18.83 -2.67
CA ALA A 356 -0.90 -19.61 -2.03
C ALA A 356 -0.80 -19.59 -0.51
N ASN A 357 0.41 -19.74 0.03
CA ASN A 357 0.64 -19.73 1.48
C ASN A 357 0.27 -18.37 2.09
N VAL A 358 0.73 -17.26 1.49
CA VAL A 358 0.42 -15.91 1.99
C VAL A 358 -1.07 -15.59 1.82
N THR A 359 -1.73 -16.04 0.74
CA THR A 359 -3.19 -15.92 0.57
C THR A 359 -3.96 -16.61 1.70
N ALA A 360 -3.51 -17.80 2.13
CA ALA A 360 -4.11 -18.50 3.27
C ALA A 360 -3.92 -17.72 4.58
N TYR A 361 -2.73 -17.16 4.80
CA TYR A 361 -2.47 -16.26 5.92
C TYR A 361 -3.38 -15.03 5.90
N GLU A 362 -3.52 -14.35 4.76
CA GLU A 362 -4.38 -13.16 4.63
C GLU A 362 -5.84 -13.46 4.94
N HIS A 363 -6.32 -14.65 4.56
CA HIS A 363 -7.66 -15.11 4.93
C HIS A 363 -7.81 -15.24 6.45
N LEU A 364 -6.88 -15.93 7.11
CA LEU A 364 -6.89 -16.10 8.56
C LEU A 364 -6.70 -14.78 9.31
N ALA A 365 -5.87 -13.89 8.78
CA ALA A 365 -5.68 -12.55 9.31
C ALA A 365 -6.96 -11.71 9.25
N LEU A 366 -7.68 -11.77 8.14
CA LEU A 366 -8.98 -11.11 7.99
C LEU A 366 -10.01 -11.68 8.98
N GLU A 367 -10.09 -13.01 9.12
CA GLU A 367 -10.98 -13.62 10.11
C GLU A 367 -10.65 -13.19 11.55
N ALA A 368 -9.35 -13.13 11.89
CA ALA A 368 -8.92 -12.64 13.19
C ALA A 368 -9.27 -11.17 13.41
N ALA A 369 -9.14 -10.32 12.38
CA ALA A 369 -9.51 -8.91 12.45
C ALA A 369 -11.02 -8.69 12.63
N LEU A 370 -11.86 -9.52 11.98
CA LEU A 370 -13.32 -9.40 12.03
C LEU A 370 -13.94 -10.04 13.28
N LYS A 371 -13.40 -11.17 13.73
CA LYS A 371 -14.03 -12.00 14.77
C LYS A 371 -13.28 -11.96 16.11
N GLY A 372 -12.03 -11.47 16.10
CA GLY A 372 -11.17 -11.43 17.28
C GLY A 372 -10.77 -12.82 17.79
N GLY A 373 -10.15 -12.84 18.96
CA GLY A 373 -9.82 -14.05 19.72
C GLY A 373 -8.39 -14.55 19.50
N ARG A 374 -7.75 -14.93 20.62
CA ARG A 374 -6.36 -15.38 20.68
C ARG A 374 -6.05 -16.53 19.69
N GLU A 375 -6.97 -17.48 19.58
CA GLU A 375 -6.77 -18.65 18.73
C GLU A 375 -6.69 -18.33 17.26
N ARG A 376 -7.50 -17.37 16.79
CA ARG A 376 -7.43 -16.90 15.37
C ARG A 376 -6.13 -16.16 15.09
N VAL A 377 -5.65 -15.35 16.03
CA VAL A 377 -4.35 -14.68 15.93
C VAL A 377 -3.22 -15.72 15.85
N PHE A 378 -3.26 -16.72 16.73
CA PHE A 378 -2.28 -17.83 16.70
C PHE A 378 -2.29 -18.56 15.36
N GLN A 379 -3.46 -18.95 14.85
CA GLN A 379 -3.58 -19.67 13.57
C GLN A 379 -3.04 -18.82 12.40
N ALA A 380 -3.34 -17.54 12.36
CA ALA A 380 -2.81 -16.64 11.35
C ALA A 380 -1.27 -16.56 11.41
N LEU A 381 -0.69 -16.40 12.61
CA LEU A 381 0.76 -16.37 12.79
C LEU A 381 1.42 -17.71 12.43
N LEU A 382 0.82 -18.83 12.83
CA LEU A 382 1.34 -20.15 12.52
C LEU A 382 1.36 -20.43 11.01
N SER A 383 0.36 -19.92 10.27
CA SER A 383 0.29 -20.09 8.82
C SER A 383 1.25 -19.19 8.04
N HIS A 384 1.78 -18.13 8.66
CA HIS A 384 2.63 -17.17 7.94
C HIS A 384 4.03 -17.75 7.65
N PRO A 385 4.53 -17.73 6.38
CA PRO A 385 5.79 -18.39 6.02
C PRO A 385 7.05 -17.81 6.68
N LEU A 386 6.98 -16.58 7.21
CA LEU A 386 8.07 -15.96 7.99
C LEU A 386 8.06 -16.36 9.48
N ILE A 387 7.09 -17.16 9.92
CA ILE A 387 6.91 -17.57 11.33
C ILE A 387 6.86 -19.11 11.40
N GLY A 388 5.74 -19.72 11.03
CA GLY A 388 5.58 -21.13 10.73
C GLY A 388 5.96 -22.15 11.82
N GLN A 389 6.26 -21.72 13.06
CA GLN A 389 6.67 -22.60 14.15
C GLN A 389 5.88 -22.28 15.41
N ILE A 390 5.45 -23.34 16.11
CA ILE A 390 4.59 -23.21 17.30
C ILE A 390 5.19 -22.30 18.37
N ALA A 391 6.47 -22.44 18.68
CA ALA A 391 7.13 -21.65 19.74
C ALA A 391 7.12 -20.16 19.43
N TYR A 392 7.30 -19.78 18.16
CA TYR A 392 7.24 -18.39 17.74
C TYR A 392 5.80 -17.89 17.67
N ALA A 393 4.88 -18.66 17.10
CA ALA A 393 3.48 -18.29 16.98
C ALA A 393 2.83 -18.06 18.35
N GLU A 394 3.11 -18.89 19.35
CA GLU A 394 2.62 -18.74 20.74
C GLU A 394 3.09 -17.40 21.33
N LYS A 395 4.42 -17.20 21.38
CA LYS A 395 4.97 -15.96 21.96
C LYS A 395 4.51 -14.72 21.23
N LEU A 396 4.54 -14.74 19.89
CA LEU A 396 4.12 -13.61 19.06
C LEU A 396 2.64 -13.31 19.22
N THR A 397 1.80 -14.31 19.46
CA THR A 397 0.37 -14.09 19.76
C THR A 397 0.17 -13.30 21.05
N ASP A 398 0.86 -13.70 22.13
CA ASP A 398 0.75 -13.04 23.42
C ASP A 398 1.32 -11.61 23.35
N ASP A 399 2.48 -11.43 22.71
CA ASP A 399 3.10 -10.11 22.52
C ASP A 399 2.20 -9.20 21.67
N LEU A 400 1.65 -9.70 20.56
CA LEU A 400 0.74 -8.94 19.69
C LEU A 400 -0.47 -8.43 20.47
N ILE A 401 -1.13 -9.31 21.23
CA ILE A 401 -2.31 -8.94 22.01
C ILE A 401 -1.92 -7.91 23.09
N ALA A 402 -0.81 -8.13 23.79
CA ALA A 402 -0.35 -7.21 24.83
C ALA A 402 -0.07 -5.80 24.28
N HIS A 403 0.65 -5.70 23.17
CA HIS A 403 1.01 -4.42 22.54
C HIS A 403 -0.15 -3.69 21.87
N ASN A 404 -1.23 -4.39 21.54
CA ASN A 404 -2.36 -3.81 20.81
C ASN A 404 -3.66 -3.77 21.59
N ARG A 405 -3.63 -4.07 22.89
CA ARG A 405 -4.84 -4.21 23.74
C ARG A 405 -5.81 -3.04 23.62
N GLU A 406 -5.32 -1.81 23.56
CA GLU A 406 -6.14 -0.60 23.43
C GLU A 406 -6.92 -0.50 22.10
N HIS A 407 -6.49 -1.24 21.08
CA HIS A 407 -7.09 -1.27 19.77
C HIS A 407 -7.92 -2.53 19.51
N LEU A 408 -7.92 -3.49 20.42
CA LEU A 408 -8.57 -4.79 20.26
C LEU A 408 -9.76 -4.88 21.22
N ALA A 409 -10.97 -4.59 20.72
CA ALA A 409 -12.19 -4.56 21.57
C ALA A 409 -12.51 -5.89 22.28
N TRP A 410 -11.84 -6.98 21.87
CA TRP A 410 -12.04 -8.33 22.41
C TRP A 410 -10.91 -8.81 23.35
N ALA A 411 -9.85 -8.01 23.57
CA ALA A 411 -8.65 -8.39 24.32
C ALA A 411 -8.65 -7.87 25.78
#